data_c4c6e09f9fffc1d074465a0942bd84d6
#
_entry.id   c4c6e09f9fffc1d074465a0942bd84d6
#
_cell.length_a   1.000
_cell.length_b   1.000
_cell.length_c   1.000
_cell.angle_alpha   90.00
_cell.angle_beta   90.00
_cell.angle_gamma   90.00
#
_symmetry.space_group_name_H-M   'P 1'
#
loop_
_entity.id
_entity.type
_entity.pdbx_description
1 polymer ?
#
loop_
_entity_poly.entity_id
_entity_poly.type
_entity_poly.pdbx_seq_one_letter_code
_entity_poly.pdbx_strand_id
1 'polypeptide(L)'
;FIIFSAVCVGLLALMGDFGTALIFFMTFLLISFMRSGDFKTVILAIVAAVFGVSIVLRFKSYVLDRFKAWGHAWEYANDLGYQQTHVLTYIASGGLFGVGIGNGFLKGVGASESDLVFGLVSEEMGVIVAITLAVAVACLVIYARAITTRSRSTFYSISACCAAGLLVIQLSLN
;
A
#
# COMPACT_ATOMS: atom_id res chain seq x y z
N PHE A 1 -20.60 1.84 -11.47
CA PHE A 1 -19.44 1.97 -10.58
C PHE A 1 -18.97 0.59 -10.07
N ILE A 2 -19.83 -0.19 -9.37
CA ILE A 2 -19.49 -1.52 -8.81
C ILE A 2 -18.94 -2.47 -9.86
N ILE A 3 -19.65 -2.64 -10.99
CA ILE A 3 -19.24 -3.55 -12.08
C ILE A 3 -17.88 -3.11 -12.65
N PHE A 4 -17.69 -1.83 -12.90
CA PHE A 4 -16.43 -1.30 -13.43
C PHE A 4 -15.27 -1.56 -12.45
N SER A 5 -15.46 -1.26 -11.17
CA SER A 5 -14.44 -1.51 -10.15
C SER A 5 -14.12 -2.99 -9.99
N ALA A 6 -15.13 -3.87 -10.03
CA ALA A 6 -14.93 -5.32 -9.97
C ALA A 6 -14.15 -5.84 -11.18
N VAL A 7 -14.43 -5.34 -12.38
CA VAL A 7 -13.68 -5.69 -13.59
C VAL A 7 -12.22 -5.23 -13.49
N CYS A 8 -11.96 -3.99 -13.04
CA CYS A 8 -10.61 -3.48 -12.88
C CYS A 8 -9.80 -4.31 -11.86
N VAL A 9 -10.38 -4.59 -10.69
CA VAL A 9 -9.73 -5.42 -9.66
C VAL A 9 -9.49 -6.84 -10.17
N GLY A 10 -10.46 -7.42 -10.89
CA GLY A 10 -10.34 -8.74 -11.48
C GLY A 10 -9.23 -8.84 -12.53
N LEU A 11 -9.13 -7.86 -13.42
CA LEU A 11 -8.07 -7.79 -14.43
C LEU A 11 -6.68 -7.65 -13.79
N LEU A 12 -6.52 -6.77 -12.79
CA LEU A 12 -5.27 -6.61 -12.06
C LEU A 12 -4.85 -7.91 -11.35
N ALA A 13 -5.81 -8.60 -10.71
CA ALA A 13 -5.55 -9.88 -10.09
C ALA A 13 -5.15 -10.97 -11.10
N LEU A 14 -5.74 -10.99 -12.30
CA LEU A 14 -5.37 -11.92 -13.38
C LEU A 14 -3.96 -11.62 -13.91
N MET A 15 -3.57 -10.35 -14.00
CA MET A 15 -2.22 -9.94 -14.38
C MET A 15 -1.17 -10.29 -13.30
N GLY A 16 -1.60 -10.63 -12.09
CA GLY A 16 -0.72 -10.98 -10.98
C GLY A 16 -0.25 -9.77 -10.16
N ASP A 17 -0.78 -8.59 -10.44
CA ASP A 17 -0.51 -7.37 -9.67
C ASP A 17 -1.50 -7.24 -8.50
N PHE A 18 -1.23 -8.02 -7.45
CA PHE A 18 -2.08 -8.04 -6.26
C PHE A 18 -1.94 -6.78 -5.42
N GLY A 19 -0.78 -6.11 -5.45
CA GLY A 19 -0.55 -4.87 -4.73
C GLY A 19 -1.49 -3.77 -5.22
N THR A 20 -1.46 -3.50 -6.52
CA THR A 20 -2.33 -2.51 -7.15
C THR A 20 -3.81 -2.91 -7.06
N ALA A 21 -4.14 -4.22 -7.20
CA ALA A 21 -5.49 -4.72 -7.02
C ALA A 21 -6.03 -4.44 -5.60
N LEU A 22 -5.20 -4.62 -4.57
CA LEU A 22 -5.56 -4.33 -3.18
C LEU A 22 -5.81 -2.83 -2.96
N ILE A 23 -4.94 -1.97 -3.49
CA ILE A 23 -5.10 -0.50 -3.40
C ILE A 23 -6.42 -0.08 -4.06
N PHE A 24 -6.70 -0.60 -5.26
CA PHE A 24 -7.92 -0.31 -5.99
C PHE A 24 -9.16 -0.79 -5.22
N PHE A 25 -9.11 -1.98 -4.64
CA PHE A 25 -10.20 -2.53 -3.84
C PHE A 25 -10.45 -1.73 -2.55
N MET A 26 -9.40 -1.35 -1.83
CA MET A 26 -9.52 -0.53 -0.63
C MET A 26 -10.10 0.86 -0.93
N THR A 27 -9.65 1.47 -2.04
CA THR A 27 -10.20 2.74 -2.51
C THR A 27 -11.68 2.61 -2.89
N PHE A 28 -12.06 1.51 -3.55
CA PHE A 28 -13.46 1.19 -3.83
C PHE A 28 -14.31 1.06 -2.57
N LEU A 29 -13.80 0.36 -1.54
CA LEU A 29 -14.52 0.24 -0.25
C LEU A 29 -14.70 1.59 0.41
N LEU A 30 -13.67 2.44 0.41
CA LEU A 30 -13.73 3.79 0.97
C LEU A 30 -14.79 4.64 0.27
N ILE A 31 -14.80 4.68 -1.06
CA ILE A 31 -15.79 5.42 -1.86
C ILE A 31 -17.19 4.88 -1.61
N SER A 32 -17.36 3.56 -1.62
CA SER A 32 -18.65 2.91 -1.42
C SER A 32 -19.21 3.22 -0.04
N PHE A 33 -18.39 3.17 1.00
CA PHE A 33 -18.78 3.52 2.35
C PHE A 33 -19.18 5.00 2.48
N MET A 34 -18.36 5.90 1.96
CA MET A 34 -18.61 7.33 2.02
C MET A 34 -19.90 7.74 1.26
N ARG A 35 -20.23 7.02 0.20
CA ARG A 35 -21.43 7.30 -0.60
C ARG A 35 -22.69 6.71 -0.01
N SER A 36 -22.64 5.46 0.46
CA SER A 36 -23.81 4.73 0.96
C SER A 36 -24.10 5.00 2.43
N GLY A 37 -23.08 5.25 3.24
CA GLY A 37 -23.17 5.28 4.69
C GLY A 37 -23.60 3.94 5.30
N ASP A 38 -23.74 2.88 4.49
CA ASP A 38 -24.25 1.57 4.91
C ASP A 38 -23.13 0.54 4.98
N PHE A 39 -22.89 0.03 6.18
CA PHE A 39 -21.91 -1.04 6.42
C PHE A 39 -22.26 -2.35 5.70
N LYS A 40 -23.52 -2.61 5.35
CA LYS A 40 -23.92 -3.83 4.63
C LYS A 40 -23.25 -3.92 3.27
N THR A 41 -23.15 -2.79 2.56
CA THR A 41 -22.46 -2.73 1.26
C THR A 41 -20.97 -3.04 1.40
N VAL A 42 -20.34 -2.57 2.45
CA VAL A 42 -18.91 -2.85 2.74
C VAL A 42 -18.71 -4.33 3.07
N ILE A 43 -19.56 -4.89 3.94
CA ILE A 43 -19.52 -6.30 4.31
C ILE A 43 -19.70 -7.20 3.07
N LEU A 44 -20.69 -6.89 2.23
CA LEU A 44 -20.94 -7.64 0.99
C LEU A 44 -19.73 -7.61 0.06
N ALA A 45 -19.09 -6.44 -0.10
CA ALA A 45 -17.91 -6.29 -0.93
C ALA A 45 -16.70 -7.08 -0.36
N ILE A 46 -16.52 -7.08 0.96
CA ILE A 46 -15.47 -7.86 1.62
C ILE A 46 -15.72 -9.38 1.42
N VAL A 47 -16.94 -9.85 1.60
CA VAL A 47 -17.29 -11.26 1.38
C VAL A 47 -17.03 -11.66 -0.07
N ALA A 48 -17.41 -10.82 -1.03
CA ALA A 48 -17.12 -11.07 -2.45
C ALA A 48 -15.61 -11.09 -2.74
N ALA A 49 -14.83 -10.21 -2.10
CA ALA A 49 -13.38 -10.20 -2.24
C ALA A 49 -12.72 -11.44 -1.65
N VAL A 50 -13.13 -11.87 -0.46
CA VAL A 50 -12.63 -13.10 0.17
C VAL A 50 -12.93 -14.32 -0.71
N PHE A 51 -14.11 -14.38 -1.31
CA PHE A 51 -14.46 -15.42 -2.26
C PHE A 51 -13.57 -15.36 -3.52
N GLY A 52 -13.36 -14.18 -4.10
CA GLY A 52 -12.47 -13.98 -5.25
C GLY A 52 -11.02 -14.36 -4.95
N VAL A 53 -10.49 -13.95 -3.79
CA VAL A 53 -9.14 -14.33 -3.33
C VAL A 53 -9.03 -15.84 -3.17
N SER A 54 -10.04 -16.49 -2.61
CA SER A 54 -10.07 -17.96 -2.43
C SER A 54 -9.95 -18.70 -3.77
N ILE A 55 -10.59 -18.16 -4.81
CA ILE A 55 -10.47 -18.70 -6.18
C ILE A 55 -9.05 -18.51 -6.71
N VAL A 56 -8.49 -17.29 -6.60
CA VAL A 56 -7.14 -16.99 -7.09
C VAL A 56 -6.09 -17.86 -6.40
N LEU A 57 -6.19 -18.07 -5.10
CA LEU A 57 -5.27 -18.92 -4.33
C LEU A 57 -5.27 -20.39 -4.78
N ARG A 58 -6.39 -20.87 -5.32
CA ARG A 58 -6.46 -22.23 -5.90
C ARG A 58 -5.68 -22.37 -7.22
N PHE A 59 -5.55 -21.26 -7.96
CA PHE A 59 -4.91 -21.28 -9.29
C PHE A 59 -3.46 -20.76 -9.25
N LYS A 60 -3.08 -19.98 -8.24
CA LYS A 60 -1.76 -19.33 -8.16
C LYS A 60 -1.09 -19.63 -6.82
N SER A 61 -0.38 -20.74 -6.73
CA SER A 61 0.30 -21.21 -5.51
C SER A 61 1.40 -20.25 -5.03
N TYR A 62 2.05 -19.47 -5.92
CA TYR A 62 3.11 -18.54 -5.54
C TYR A 62 2.63 -17.44 -4.56
N VAL A 63 1.34 -17.13 -4.55
CA VAL A 63 0.75 -16.17 -3.60
C VAL A 63 0.81 -16.72 -2.18
N LEU A 64 0.54 -18.03 -2.02
CA LEU A 64 0.63 -18.70 -0.72
C LEU A 64 2.06 -18.71 -0.19
N ASP A 65 3.06 -18.83 -1.07
CA ASP A 65 4.46 -18.83 -0.67
C ASP A 65 4.90 -17.46 -0.12
N ARG A 66 4.39 -16.36 -0.69
CA ARG A 66 4.60 -15.01 -0.12
C ARG A 66 4.03 -14.88 1.29
N PHE A 67 2.87 -15.50 1.58
CA PHE A 67 2.30 -15.49 2.93
C PHE A 67 3.11 -16.32 3.93
N LYS A 68 3.82 -17.36 3.50
CA LYS A 68 4.71 -18.16 4.37
C LYS A 68 5.88 -17.33 4.90
N ALA A 69 6.43 -16.46 4.06
CA ALA A 69 7.54 -15.57 4.45
C ALA A 69 7.07 -14.40 5.35
N TRP A 70 5.78 -14.10 5.37
CA TRP A 70 5.24 -12.99 6.15
C TRP A 70 5.38 -13.24 7.66
N GLY A 71 6.07 -12.35 8.35
CA GLY A 71 6.40 -12.49 9.77
C GLY A 71 7.66 -13.36 10.05
N HIS A 72 8.16 -14.12 9.07
CA HIS A 72 9.32 -14.98 9.19
C HIS A 72 10.39 -14.62 8.14
N ALA A 73 10.51 -13.34 7.78
CA ALA A 73 11.39 -12.88 6.71
C ALA A 73 12.86 -13.30 6.91
N TRP A 74 13.34 -13.34 8.14
CA TRP A 74 14.71 -13.72 8.46
C TRP A 74 15.00 -15.22 8.25
N GLU A 75 14.00 -16.08 8.40
CA GLU A 75 14.15 -17.52 8.12
C GLU A 75 14.27 -17.79 6.62
N TYR A 76 13.65 -16.93 5.80
CA TYR A 76 13.65 -17.01 4.34
C TYR A 76 14.49 -15.89 3.69
N ALA A 77 15.54 -15.40 4.39
CA ALA A 77 16.32 -14.24 3.97
C ALA A 77 16.98 -14.36 2.59
N ASN A 78 17.30 -15.58 2.16
CA ASN A 78 17.96 -15.85 0.87
C ASN A 78 16.97 -16.19 -0.26
N ASP A 79 15.65 -16.19 0.01
CA ASP A 79 14.62 -16.58 -0.95
C ASP A 79 13.41 -15.63 -0.86
N LEU A 80 12.28 -16.06 -0.32
CA LEU A 80 11.03 -15.31 -0.29
C LEU A 80 11.09 -14.03 0.57
N GLY A 81 11.94 -14.01 1.59
CA GLY A 81 12.17 -12.87 2.50
C GLY A 81 13.30 -11.94 2.06
N TYR A 82 13.96 -12.19 0.92
CA TYR A 82 15.14 -11.45 0.47
C TYR A 82 14.93 -9.93 0.45
N GLN A 83 13.86 -9.46 -0.18
CA GLN A 83 13.59 -8.02 -0.28
C GLN A 83 13.36 -7.39 1.10
N GLN A 84 12.56 -8.02 1.96
CA GLN A 84 12.23 -7.50 3.28
C GLN A 84 13.45 -7.42 4.19
N THR A 85 14.27 -8.44 4.23
CA THR A 85 15.47 -8.47 5.07
C THR A 85 16.52 -7.47 4.61
N HIS A 86 16.71 -7.32 3.28
CA HIS A 86 17.63 -6.33 2.73
C HIS A 86 17.15 -4.90 2.98
N VAL A 87 15.87 -4.62 2.80
CA VAL A 87 15.30 -3.31 3.13
C VAL A 87 15.56 -2.94 4.58
N LEU A 88 15.24 -3.83 5.53
CA LEU A 88 15.45 -3.57 6.96
C LEU A 88 16.94 -3.37 7.28
N THR A 89 17.82 -4.18 6.68
CA THR A 89 19.27 -4.09 6.89
C THR A 89 19.81 -2.76 6.36
N TYR A 90 19.40 -2.34 5.16
CA TYR A 90 19.88 -1.11 4.54
C TYR A 90 19.30 0.14 5.20
N ILE A 91 18.03 0.12 5.64
CA ILE A 91 17.49 1.20 6.49
C ILE A 91 18.33 1.34 7.76
N ALA A 92 18.67 0.22 8.41
CA ALA A 92 19.50 0.25 9.60
C ALA A 92 20.92 0.80 9.32
N SER A 93 21.50 0.50 8.15
CA SER A 93 22.81 1.02 7.75
C SER A 93 22.79 2.53 7.49
N GLY A 94 21.66 3.08 7.00
CA GLY A 94 21.46 4.52 6.78
C GLY A 94 21.48 5.34 8.07
N GLY A 95 21.07 4.76 9.19
CA GLY A 95 21.01 5.45 10.47
C GLY A 95 20.13 6.70 10.45
N LEU A 96 20.51 7.72 11.26
CA LEU A 96 19.72 8.95 11.39
C LEU A 96 19.87 9.89 10.20
N PHE A 97 21.05 10.00 9.60
CA PHE A 97 21.39 10.99 8.58
C PHE A 97 21.56 10.43 7.16
N GLY A 98 21.48 9.12 7.00
CA GLY A 98 21.66 8.44 5.74
C GLY A 98 23.11 8.23 5.31
N VAL A 99 23.32 7.34 4.33
CA VAL A 99 24.62 7.08 3.72
C VAL A 99 24.99 8.10 2.62
N GLY A 100 24.07 8.98 2.29
CA GLY A 100 24.19 9.99 1.22
C GLY A 100 23.45 9.58 -0.05
N ILE A 101 22.93 10.58 -0.76
CA ILE A 101 22.16 10.41 -1.99
C ILE A 101 23.03 9.71 -3.05
N GLY A 102 22.51 8.64 -3.60
CA GLY A 102 23.20 7.85 -4.62
C GLY A 102 24.14 6.77 -4.10
N ASN A 103 24.44 6.74 -2.81
CA ASN A 103 25.35 5.77 -2.18
C ASN A 103 24.63 4.58 -1.54
N GLY A 104 23.30 4.53 -1.64
CA GLY A 104 22.49 3.44 -1.09
C GLY A 104 22.70 2.12 -1.84
N PHE A 105 22.74 1.04 -1.10
CA PHE A 105 22.85 -0.33 -1.63
C PHE A 105 21.49 -0.90 -2.05
N LEU A 106 20.40 -0.37 -1.52
CA LEU A 106 19.03 -0.83 -1.81
C LEU A 106 18.67 -0.72 -3.30
N LYS A 107 19.32 0.17 -4.04
CA LYS A 107 19.18 0.27 -5.51
C LYS A 107 19.47 -1.03 -6.26
N GLY A 108 20.31 -1.90 -5.70
CA GLY A 108 20.61 -3.22 -6.27
C GLY A 108 19.52 -4.26 -6.06
N VAL A 109 18.53 -3.96 -5.22
CA VAL A 109 17.39 -4.84 -4.95
C VAL A 109 16.29 -4.58 -5.95
N GLY A 110 15.72 -5.64 -6.53
CA GLY A 110 14.64 -5.51 -7.51
C GLY A 110 13.44 -4.71 -6.97
N ALA A 111 12.84 -3.89 -7.82
CA ALA A 111 11.71 -3.01 -7.50
C ALA A 111 11.99 -1.92 -6.43
N SER A 112 13.26 -1.58 -6.20
CA SER A 112 13.65 -0.56 -5.23
C SER A 112 13.08 0.84 -5.55
N GLU A 113 12.90 1.16 -6.83
CA GLU A 113 12.40 2.45 -7.29
C GLU A 113 10.86 2.56 -7.30
N SER A 114 10.15 1.45 -7.11
CA SER A 114 8.67 1.43 -7.08
C SER A 114 8.12 1.03 -5.73
N ASP A 115 8.52 -0.13 -5.24
CA ASP A 115 7.89 -0.77 -4.08
C ASP A 115 8.65 -0.51 -2.77
N LEU A 116 9.90 -0.05 -2.85
CA LEU A 116 10.79 0.12 -1.69
C LEU A 116 11.28 1.56 -1.55
N VAL A 117 10.56 2.52 -2.13
CA VAL A 117 10.96 3.95 -2.14
C VAL A 117 11.17 4.50 -0.74
N PHE A 118 10.30 4.15 0.21
CA PHE A 118 10.44 4.60 1.59
C PHE A 118 11.72 4.05 2.24
N GLY A 119 12.06 2.79 1.95
CA GLY A 119 13.31 2.17 2.37
C GLY A 119 14.52 2.88 1.77
N LEU A 120 14.49 3.18 0.47
CA LEU A 120 15.56 3.89 -0.23
C LEU A 120 15.78 5.30 0.36
N VAL A 121 14.72 6.04 0.59
CA VAL A 121 14.81 7.37 1.24
C VAL A 121 15.37 7.23 2.65
N SER A 122 14.97 6.22 3.41
CA SER A 122 15.47 5.98 4.77
C SER A 122 16.96 5.62 4.78
N GLU A 123 17.44 4.85 3.80
CA GLU A 123 18.86 4.50 3.67
C GLU A 123 19.70 5.73 3.25
N GLU A 124 19.31 6.38 2.15
CA GLU A 124 20.13 7.44 1.55
C GLU A 124 20.08 8.77 2.31
N MET A 125 18.89 9.16 2.79
CA MET A 125 18.66 10.47 3.44
C MET A 125 18.50 10.36 4.96
N GLY A 126 18.39 9.15 5.47
CA GLY A 126 18.26 8.87 6.89
C GLY A 126 16.82 8.81 7.40
N VAL A 127 16.68 8.20 8.56
CA VAL A 127 15.38 7.99 9.22
C VAL A 127 14.69 9.32 9.56
N ILE A 128 15.43 10.40 9.84
CA ILE A 128 14.85 11.73 10.13
C ILE A 128 14.04 12.22 8.93
N VAL A 129 14.56 12.11 7.71
CA VAL A 129 13.86 12.53 6.49
C VAL A 129 12.65 11.62 6.22
N ALA A 130 12.80 10.31 6.43
CA ALA A 130 11.70 9.36 6.29
C ALA A 130 10.54 9.67 7.26
N ILE A 131 10.83 9.95 8.52
CA ILE A 131 9.82 10.38 9.51
C ILE A 131 9.17 11.69 9.09
N THR A 132 9.95 12.67 8.61
CA THR A 132 9.42 13.95 8.12
C THR A 132 8.43 13.74 6.97
N LEU A 133 8.74 12.83 6.04
CA LEU A 133 7.84 12.46 4.95
C LEU A 133 6.55 11.82 5.47
N ALA A 134 6.66 10.89 6.40
CA ALA A 134 5.48 10.26 7.03
C ALA A 134 4.60 11.28 7.76
N VAL A 135 5.21 12.22 8.49
CA VAL A 135 4.49 13.32 9.16
C VAL A 135 3.81 14.23 8.14
N ALA A 136 4.47 14.56 7.02
CA ALA A 136 3.87 15.36 5.96
C ALA A 136 2.61 14.69 5.38
N VAL A 137 2.65 13.37 5.12
CA VAL A 137 1.47 12.62 4.68
C VAL A 137 0.37 12.63 5.75
N ALA A 138 0.72 12.45 7.03
CA ALA A 138 -0.25 12.54 8.12
C ALA A 138 -0.91 13.93 8.20
N CYS A 139 -0.15 15.01 8.01
CA CYS A 139 -0.68 16.37 7.94
C CYS A 139 -1.64 16.56 6.76
N LEU A 140 -1.31 16.00 5.59
CA LEU A 140 -2.21 16.03 4.42
C LEU A 140 -3.54 15.31 4.70
N VAL A 141 -3.52 14.17 5.40
CA VAL A 141 -4.74 13.44 5.79
C VAL A 141 -5.59 14.27 6.74
N ILE A 142 -4.98 14.88 7.77
CA ILE A 142 -5.68 15.75 8.72
C ILE A 142 -6.31 16.95 7.98
N TYR A 143 -5.57 17.55 7.06
CA TYR A 143 -6.06 18.67 6.25
C TYR A 143 -7.20 18.25 5.32
N ALA A 144 -7.10 17.10 4.65
CA ALA A 144 -8.16 16.55 3.83
C ALA A 144 -9.45 16.32 4.64
N ARG A 145 -9.34 15.78 5.87
CA ARG A 145 -10.46 15.64 6.79
C ARG A 145 -11.10 16.98 7.14
N ALA A 146 -10.29 18.01 7.43
CA ALA A 146 -10.79 19.34 7.76
C ALA A 146 -11.53 20.01 6.58
N ILE A 147 -11.06 19.83 5.35
CA ILE A 147 -11.74 20.30 4.13
C ILE A 147 -13.04 19.55 3.92
N THR A 148 -13.06 18.24 4.08
CA THR A 148 -14.24 17.39 3.89
C THR A 148 -15.40 17.84 4.77
N THR A 149 -15.12 18.17 6.04
CA THR A 149 -16.17 18.63 6.98
C THR A 149 -16.71 20.03 6.66
N ARG A 150 -15.97 20.84 5.91
CA ARG A 150 -16.36 22.21 5.52
C ARG A 150 -16.93 22.33 4.11
N SER A 151 -16.76 21.29 3.30
CA SER A 151 -17.18 21.31 1.90
C SER A 151 -18.70 21.25 1.78
N ARG A 152 -19.25 22.12 0.92
CA ARG A 152 -20.69 22.12 0.57
C ARG A 152 -21.03 21.08 -0.51
N SER A 153 -20.05 20.52 -1.20
CA SER A 153 -20.25 19.56 -2.28
C SER A 153 -19.78 18.17 -1.85
N THR A 154 -20.68 17.22 -1.89
CA THR A 154 -20.41 15.79 -1.62
C THR A 154 -19.31 15.23 -2.52
N PHE A 155 -19.26 15.69 -3.78
CA PHE A 155 -18.22 15.26 -4.72
C PHE A 155 -16.80 15.61 -4.25
N TYR A 156 -16.56 16.87 -3.87
CA TYR A 156 -15.25 17.31 -3.39
C TYR A 156 -14.87 16.65 -2.06
N SER A 157 -15.84 16.44 -1.18
CA SER A 157 -15.62 15.72 0.09
C SER A 157 -15.14 14.30 -0.15
N ILE A 158 -15.85 13.54 -1.00
CA ILE A 158 -15.48 12.16 -1.33
C ILE A 158 -14.12 12.13 -2.02
N SER A 159 -13.87 13.02 -2.99
CA SER A 159 -12.60 13.05 -3.72
C SER A 159 -11.41 13.34 -2.81
N ALA A 160 -11.54 14.30 -1.88
CA ALA A 160 -10.48 14.64 -0.93
C ALA A 160 -10.17 13.47 0.03
N CYS A 161 -11.20 12.82 0.56
CA CYS A 161 -11.03 11.64 1.42
C CYS A 161 -10.42 10.46 0.67
N CYS A 162 -10.83 10.24 -0.58
CA CYS A 162 -10.28 9.15 -1.40
C CYS A 162 -8.82 9.39 -1.74
N ALA A 163 -8.45 10.61 -2.11
CA ALA A 163 -7.05 10.96 -2.38
C ALA A 163 -6.18 10.77 -1.14
N ALA A 164 -6.62 11.27 0.02
CA ALA A 164 -5.92 11.09 1.28
C ALA A 164 -5.83 9.61 1.69
N GLY A 165 -6.92 8.86 1.56
CA GLY A 165 -6.96 7.43 1.85
C GLY A 165 -6.03 6.63 0.96
N LEU A 166 -5.97 6.95 -0.33
CA LEU A 166 -5.07 6.31 -1.29
C LEU A 166 -3.60 6.54 -0.90
N LEU A 167 -3.23 7.76 -0.53
CA LEU A 167 -1.87 8.07 -0.07
C LEU A 167 -1.50 7.28 1.19
N VAL A 168 -2.41 7.16 2.16
CA VAL A 168 -2.17 6.37 3.37
C VAL A 168 -1.99 4.89 3.05
N ILE A 169 -2.87 4.33 2.19
CA ILE A 169 -2.77 2.93 1.79
C ILE A 169 -1.46 2.67 1.06
N GLN A 170 -1.07 3.52 0.11
CA GLN A 170 0.20 3.38 -0.59
C GLN A 170 1.40 3.46 0.34
N LEU A 171 1.41 4.42 1.27
CA LEU A 171 2.49 4.54 2.25
C LEU A 171 2.57 3.33 3.19
N SER A 172 1.44 2.72 3.50
CA SER A 172 1.39 1.53 4.38
C SER A 172 1.85 0.25 3.68
N LEU A 173 1.76 0.20 2.35
CA LEU A 173 2.15 -0.95 1.55
C LEU A 173 3.60 -0.85 1.04
N ASN A 174 4.16 0.34 1.03
CA ASN A 174 5.53 0.64 0.62
C ASN A 174 6.47 0.61 1.83
#